data_502b058f886558fb2091d019cc19b264
#
_entry.id   502b058f886558fb2091d019cc19b264
#
_cell.length_a   1.000
_cell.length_b   1.000
_cell.length_c   1.000
_cell.angle_alpha   90.00
_cell.angle_beta   90.00
_cell.angle_gamma   90.00
#
_symmetry.space_group_name_H-M   'P 1'
#
loop_
_entity.id
_entity.type
_entity.pdbx_description
1 polymer ?
#
loop_
_entity_poly.entity_id
_entity_poly.type
_entity_poly.pdbx_seq_one_letter_code
_entity_poly.pdbx_strand_id
1 'polypeptide(L)'
;EIMPSLVGSEMCIRDSPLIYAGGGVIASGTKNLVTKLSRILKAPIGVSMRGIGVTDFDNEYFIGVSTAKNTLAKAALKDADLLISVGARFSSKATEKTFYNKKLKLLHLDIDAAEIDKNHQSDARIVGDLSNTLPLLLSRVNEKDHAWFNAQPDKNERLSTVQCMINCLCRHFGRDAYVTTDVGQHQLYVTNYYDFSLGGRLITSAGLGAMGFGIGAAAGTAFATGKRVLYVTGDGSFNMSFNELITIRRYSLPVVTVIFDNSSLGMIYEIQKKKYAGNVVDSVLPGGVDYVRLANSFGIPAYRAETVRELDGVLSSIDLNSPAVIDLKLKKQENIL
;
A
#
# COMPACT_ATOMS: atom_id res chain seq x y z
N GLU A 1 0.51 29.00 -11.75
CA GLU A 1 -0.60 29.96 -11.62
C GLU A 1 -1.79 29.26 -10.97
N ILE A 2 -2.17 29.71 -9.80
CA ILE A 2 -3.42 29.27 -9.16
C ILE A 2 -4.50 30.09 -9.87
N MET A 3 -5.39 29.45 -10.62
CA MET A 3 -6.62 30.10 -11.10
C MET A 3 -7.64 30.09 -9.96
N PRO A 4 -7.70 31.13 -9.13
CA PRO A 4 -8.38 31.09 -7.83
C PRO A 4 -9.90 30.97 -7.93
N SER A 5 -10.49 31.43 -9.02
CA SER A 5 -11.94 31.49 -9.21
C SER A 5 -12.56 30.17 -9.66
N LEU A 6 -11.83 29.37 -10.47
CA LEU A 6 -12.33 28.10 -10.99
C LEU A 6 -12.26 26.98 -9.95
N VAL A 7 -11.18 26.91 -9.17
CA VAL A 7 -10.99 25.82 -8.17
C VAL A 7 -12.01 25.94 -7.05
N GLY A 8 -12.28 27.14 -6.54
CA GLY A 8 -13.28 27.37 -5.49
C GLY A 8 -14.71 27.08 -5.97
N SER A 9 -15.08 27.55 -7.16
CA SER A 9 -16.41 27.37 -7.70
C SER A 9 -16.70 25.91 -8.05
N GLU A 10 -15.77 25.19 -8.71
CA GLU A 10 -15.94 23.76 -9.05
C GLU A 10 -16.09 22.88 -7.81
N MET A 11 -15.35 23.15 -6.74
CA MET A 11 -15.48 22.38 -5.49
C MET A 11 -16.76 22.70 -4.71
N CYS A 12 -17.19 23.96 -4.71
CA CYS A 12 -18.41 24.38 -3.97
C CYS A 12 -19.71 23.87 -4.59
N ILE A 13 -19.74 23.70 -5.92
CA ILE A 13 -20.94 23.27 -6.66
C ILE A 13 -21.04 21.75 -6.85
N ARG A 14 -20.02 20.98 -6.45
CA ARG A 14 -20.00 19.52 -6.58
C ARG A 14 -20.49 18.86 -5.30
N ASP A 15 -21.40 17.91 -5.47
CA ASP A 15 -22.07 17.25 -4.34
C ASP A 15 -21.37 15.97 -3.89
N SER A 16 -20.59 15.35 -4.77
CA SER A 16 -19.99 14.03 -4.55
C SER A 16 -18.47 14.03 -4.79
N PRO A 17 -17.67 14.83 -4.04
CA PRO A 17 -16.21 14.83 -4.17
C PRO A 17 -15.58 13.54 -3.63
N LEU A 18 -14.60 13.01 -4.35
CA LEU A 18 -13.75 11.88 -3.96
C LEU A 18 -12.28 12.36 -3.91
N ILE A 19 -11.57 12.07 -2.82
CA ILE A 19 -10.15 12.40 -2.70
C ILE A 19 -9.31 11.17 -3.05
N TYR A 20 -8.31 11.37 -3.91
CA TYR A 20 -7.30 10.38 -4.24
C TYR A 20 -5.91 10.90 -3.85
N ALA A 21 -5.34 10.36 -2.77
CA ALA A 21 -4.09 10.83 -2.21
C ALA A 21 -2.91 9.93 -2.61
N GLY A 22 -1.83 10.56 -3.06
CA GLY A 22 -0.61 9.88 -3.48
C GLY A 22 0.58 10.07 -2.56
N GLY A 23 1.74 9.58 -3.03
CA GLY A 23 3.01 9.68 -2.30
C GLY A 23 3.50 11.12 -2.08
N GLY A 24 3.03 12.09 -2.88
CA GLY A 24 3.36 13.50 -2.71
C GLY A 24 2.89 14.05 -1.36
N VAL A 25 1.77 13.56 -0.83
CA VAL A 25 1.27 13.95 0.51
C VAL A 25 2.22 13.51 1.62
N ILE A 26 2.79 12.31 1.49
CA ILE A 26 3.80 11.81 2.45
C ILE A 26 5.08 12.62 2.35
N ALA A 27 5.55 12.88 1.12
CA ALA A 27 6.79 13.62 0.87
C ALA A 27 6.74 15.08 1.36
N SER A 28 5.59 15.73 1.23
CA SER A 28 5.37 17.11 1.69
C SER A 28 5.03 17.24 3.18
N GLY A 29 4.80 16.12 3.89
CA GLY A 29 4.39 16.13 5.30
C GLY A 29 2.97 16.66 5.54
N THR A 30 2.11 16.70 4.51
CA THR A 30 0.78 17.36 4.56
C THR A 30 -0.38 16.41 4.90
N LYS A 31 -0.10 15.26 5.48
CA LYS A 31 -1.08 14.26 5.92
C LYS A 31 -2.28 14.87 6.64
N ASN A 32 -2.02 15.71 7.65
CA ASN A 32 -3.09 16.32 8.46
C ASN A 32 -3.99 17.25 7.65
N LEU A 33 -3.44 17.94 6.64
CA LEU A 33 -4.20 18.84 5.78
C LEU A 33 -5.14 18.08 4.84
N VAL A 34 -4.68 16.95 4.29
CA VAL A 34 -5.51 16.08 3.43
C VAL A 34 -6.61 15.41 4.25
N THR A 35 -6.30 14.92 5.45
CA THR A 35 -7.30 14.37 6.38
C THR A 35 -8.34 15.44 6.76
N LYS A 36 -7.90 16.68 7.02
CA LYS A 36 -8.80 17.81 7.28
C LYS A 36 -9.70 18.11 6.08
N LEU A 37 -9.14 18.08 4.86
CA LEU A 37 -9.91 18.28 3.63
C LEU A 37 -11.02 17.21 3.48
N SER A 38 -10.69 15.94 3.72
CA SER A 38 -11.68 14.85 3.70
C SER A 38 -12.81 15.08 4.69
N ARG A 39 -12.49 15.51 5.91
CA ARG A 39 -13.50 15.79 6.95
C ARG A 39 -14.39 17.00 6.62
N ILE A 40 -13.81 18.11 6.16
CA ILE A 40 -14.58 19.31 5.76
C ILE A 40 -15.53 19.00 4.61
N LEU A 41 -15.06 18.24 3.62
CA LEU A 41 -15.88 17.86 2.47
C LEU A 41 -16.78 16.67 2.75
N LYS A 42 -16.64 16.01 3.91
CA LYS A 42 -17.25 14.70 4.22
C LYS A 42 -17.13 13.73 3.06
N ALA A 43 -15.94 13.76 2.43
CA ALA A 43 -15.63 13.07 1.19
C ALA A 43 -14.82 11.80 1.44
N PRO A 44 -15.15 10.68 0.77
CA PRO A 44 -14.32 9.49 0.82
C PRO A 44 -12.90 9.80 0.35
N ILE A 45 -11.93 9.19 1.02
CA ILE A 45 -10.51 9.30 0.70
C ILE A 45 -9.93 7.92 0.39
N GLY A 46 -9.53 7.75 -0.86
CA GLY A 46 -8.74 6.61 -1.31
C GLY A 46 -7.28 6.98 -1.49
N VAL A 47 -6.39 6.01 -1.34
CA VAL A 47 -4.95 6.26 -1.45
C VAL A 47 -4.31 5.39 -2.53
N SER A 48 -3.27 5.90 -3.15
CA SER A 48 -2.37 5.07 -3.95
C SER A 48 -1.49 4.20 -3.04
N MET A 49 -0.83 3.17 -3.57
CA MET A 49 0.12 2.36 -2.81
C MET A 49 1.20 3.20 -2.10
N ARG A 50 1.66 4.28 -2.72
CA ARG A 50 2.61 5.23 -2.10
C ARG A 50 1.96 6.26 -1.18
N GLY A 51 0.64 6.36 -1.20
CA GLY A 51 -0.14 7.20 -0.30
C GLY A 51 -0.59 6.49 0.99
N ILE A 52 -0.19 5.23 1.19
CA ILE A 52 -0.49 4.50 2.43
C ILE A 52 0.10 5.24 3.62
N GLY A 53 -0.74 5.46 4.65
CA GLY A 53 -0.40 6.26 5.82
C GLY A 53 -0.69 7.76 5.67
N VAL A 54 -1.33 8.20 4.57
CA VAL A 54 -1.80 9.59 4.40
C VAL A 54 -2.94 9.92 5.36
N THR A 55 -3.78 8.96 5.68
CA THR A 55 -4.86 9.12 6.65
C THR A 55 -4.92 7.90 7.55
N ASP A 56 -5.55 8.03 8.69
CA ASP A 56 -5.72 6.95 9.64
C ASP A 56 -6.79 5.97 9.14
N PHE A 57 -6.61 4.68 9.42
CA PHE A 57 -7.60 3.64 9.09
C PHE A 57 -8.93 3.84 9.86
N ASP A 58 -8.87 4.57 10.98
CA ASP A 58 -10.05 4.93 11.78
C ASP A 58 -10.78 6.17 11.23
N ASN A 59 -10.29 6.78 10.14
CA ASN A 59 -11.02 7.87 9.48
C ASN A 59 -12.29 7.30 8.83
N GLU A 60 -13.44 7.77 9.25
CA GLU A 60 -14.75 7.31 8.76
C GLU A 60 -14.94 7.43 7.25
N TYR A 61 -14.15 8.30 6.58
CA TYR A 61 -14.16 8.51 5.14
C TYR A 61 -13.08 7.70 4.40
N PHE A 62 -12.26 6.93 5.11
CA PHE A 62 -11.20 6.16 4.48
C PHE A 62 -11.75 4.92 3.76
N ILE A 63 -11.52 4.84 2.46
CA ILE A 63 -11.99 3.74 1.60
C ILE A 63 -10.86 2.78 1.17
N GLY A 64 -9.69 2.89 1.79
CA GLY A 64 -8.56 1.99 1.53
C GLY A 64 -7.72 2.35 0.32
N VAL A 65 -6.86 1.41 -0.10
CA VAL A 65 -6.04 1.56 -1.29
C VAL A 65 -6.92 1.47 -2.54
N SER A 66 -6.90 2.50 -3.35
CA SER A 66 -7.71 2.58 -4.57
C SER A 66 -7.08 1.72 -5.66
N THR A 67 -7.36 0.44 -5.62
CA THR A 67 -7.01 -0.54 -6.66
C THR A 67 -8.28 -0.98 -7.39
N ALA A 68 -8.12 -1.55 -8.59
CA ALA A 68 -9.22 -2.11 -9.37
C ALA A 68 -10.05 -3.19 -8.65
N LYS A 69 -9.63 -3.64 -7.48
CA LYS A 69 -10.30 -4.66 -6.68
C LYS A 69 -11.01 -4.12 -5.44
N ASN A 70 -10.63 -2.92 -5.00
CA ASN A 70 -11.30 -2.28 -3.88
C ASN A 70 -12.75 -1.94 -4.28
N THR A 71 -13.69 -2.68 -3.75
CA THR A 71 -15.12 -2.53 -4.03
C THR A 71 -15.66 -1.18 -3.57
N LEU A 72 -15.20 -0.66 -2.43
CA LEU A 72 -15.56 0.65 -1.90
C LEU A 72 -15.02 1.77 -2.80
N ALA A 73 -13.75 1.67 -3.22
CA ALA A 73 -13.17 2.65 -4.13
C ALA A 73 -13.88 2.67 -5.50
N LYS A 74 -14.27 1.50 -6.02
CA LYS A 74 -15.08 1.41 -7.24
C LYS A 74 -16.45 2.02 -7.10
N ALA A 75 -17.14 1.74 -5.99
CA ALA A 75 -18.46 2.29 -5.72
C ALA A 75 -18.41 3.82 -5.58
N ALA A 76 -17.47 4.33 -4.78
CA ALA A 76 -17.27 5.78 -4.63
C ALA A 76 -16.95 6.45 -5.98
N LEU A 77 -16.09 5.86 -6.79
CA LEU A 77 -15.70 6.42 -8.08
C LEU A 77 -16.84 6.43 -9.11
N LYS A 78 -17.74 5.44 -9.05
CA LYS A 78 -18.90 5.36 -9.95
C LYS A 78 -19.87 6.53 -9.75
N ASP A 79 -20.05 6.93 -8.49
CA ASP A 79 -21.05 7.91 -8.11
C ASP A 79 -20.47 9.31 -7.85
N ALA A 80 -19.12 9.44 -7.84
CA ALA A 80 -18.43 10.72 -7.71
C ALA A 80 -18.63 11.62 -8.94
N ASP A 81 -18.75 12.92 -8.69
CA ASP A 81 -18.79 13.97 -9.71
C ASP A 81 -17.51 14.81 -9.78
N LEU A 82 -16.65 14.72 -8.75
CA LEU A 82 -15.35 15.37 -8.67
C LEU A 82 -14.30 14.42 -8.07
N LEU A 83 -13.20 14.24 -8.76
CA LEU A 83 -11.99 13.60 -8.24
C LEU A 83 -10.95 14.66 -7.89
N ILE A 84 -10.57 14.73 -6.62
CA ILE A 84 -9.50 15.60 -6.13
C ILE A 84 -8.24 14.75 -5.97
N SER A 85 -7.33 14.84 -6.93
CA SER A 85 -6.06 14.15 -6.90
C SER A 85 -5.01 14.99 -6.18
N VAL A 86 -4.42 14.45 -5.11
CA VAL A 86 -3.46 15.16 -4.26
C VAL A 86 -2.13 14.40 -4.27
N GLY A 87 -1.14 14.94 -4.99
CA GLY A 87 0.21 14.37 -5.08
C GLY A 87 0.23 12.94 -5.63
N ALA A 88 -0.61 12.64 -6.64
CA ALA A 88 -0.75 11.34 -7.25
C ALA A 88 -0.62 11.40 -8.78
N ARG A 89 0.32 10.64 -9.33
CA ARG A 89 0.72 10.68 -10.76
C ARG A 89 -0.15 9.83 -11.70
N PHE A 90 -1.17 9.16 -11.21
CA PHE A 90 -2.02 8.25 -12.02
C PHE A 90 -1.23 7.25 -12.86
N SER A 91 -0.22 6.58 -12.28
CA SER A 91 0.55 5.58 -13.01
C SER A 91 -0.37 4.44 -13.49
N SER A 92 -0.02 3.81 -14.63
CA SER A 92 -0.81 2.75 -15.25
C SER A 92 -1.09 1.54 -14.35
N LYS A 93 -0.26 1.33 -13.31
CA LYS A 93 -0.47 0.29 -12.29
C LYS A 93 -1.41 0.72 -11.17
N ALA A 94 -1.56 2.03 -10.95
CA ALA A 94 -2.43 2.58 -9.91
C ALA A 94 -3.84 2.84 -10.41
N THR A 95 -3.98 3.07 -11.72
CA THR A 95 -5.25 3.42 -12.34
C THR A 95 -5.48 2.56 -13.57
N GLU A 96 -6.29 1.52 -13.46
CA GLU A 96 -6.83 0.88 -14.66
C GLU A 96 -7.74 1.87 -15.40
N LYS A 97 -7.94 1.65 -16.73
CA LYS A 97 -8.82 2.48 -17.59
C LYS A 97 -10.24 2.67 -17.03
N THR A 98 -10.64 1.84 -16.07
CA THR A 98 -11.93 1.89 -15.37
C THR A 98 -12.02 3.02 -14.34
N PHE A 99 -10.92 3.69 -14.01
CA PHE A 99 -10.90 4.80 -13.05
C PHE A 99 -11.49 6.11 -13.58
N TYR A 100 -11.86 6.16 -14.86
CA TYR A 100 -12.35 7.39 -15.46
C TYR A 100 -13.78 7.23 -16.00
N ASN A 101 -14.74 7.80 -15.28
CA ASN A 101 -16.08 8.04 -15.78
C ASN A 101 -16.08 9.37 -16.56
N LYS A 102 -16.64 9.42 -17.77
CA LYS A 102 -16.71 10.63 -18.62
C LYS A 102 -17.38 11.85 -17.96
N LYS A 103 -18.16 11.64 -16.89
CA LYS A 103 -18.84 12.70 -16.12
C LYS A 103 -17.99 13.23 -14.95
N LEU A 104 -16.91 12.52 -14.58
CA LEU A 104 -16.08 12.84 -13.44
C LEU A 104 -15.16 14.00 -13.80
N LYS A 105 -15.25 15.10 -13.07
CA LYS A 105 -14.30 16.21 -13.16
C LYS A 105 -13.05 15.90 -12.35
N LEU A 106 -11.89 16.36 -12.84
CA LEU A 106 -10.61 16.15 -12.19
C LEU A 106 -9.97 17.47 -11.77
N LEU A 107 -9.77 17.64 -10.45
CA LEU A 107 -8.86 18.64 -9.89
C LEU A 107 -7.54 17.93 -9.55
N HIS A 108 -6.44 18.33 -10.19
CA HIS A 108 -5.13 17.71 -10.01
C HIS A 108 -4.15 18.65 -9.31
N LEU A 109 -3.65 18.25 -8.14
CA LEU A 109 -2.62 18.93 -7.38
C LEU A 109 -1.32 18.11 -7.42
N ASP A 110 -0.27 18.69 -7.99
CA ASP A 110 1.06 18.09 -7.99
C ASP A 110 2.15 19.18 -7.96
N ILE A 111 3.33 18.85 -7.45
CA ILE A 111 4.49 19.74 -7.46
C ILE A 111 5.13 19.79 -8.85
N ASP A 112 5.01 18.71 -9.61
CA ASP A 112 5.60 18.58 -10.94
C ASP A 112 4.56 18.89 -12.03
N ALA A 113 4.77 20.00 -12.72
CA ALA A 113 3.92 20.38 -13.84
C ALA A 113 3.90 19.34 -14.98
N ALA A 114 4.95 18.51 -15.12
CA ALA A 114 5.03 17.47 -16.13
C ALA A 114 4.18 16.23 -15.82
N GLU A 115 3.75 16.06 -14.59
CA GLU A 115 2.82 14.98 -14.20
C GLU A 115 1.35 15.39 -14.42
N ILE A 116 1.06 16.70 -14.48
CA ILE A 116 -0.28 17.22 -14.79
C ILE A 116 -0.63 16.90 -16.25
N ASP A 117 -1.85 16.43 -16.46
CA ASP A 117 -2.40 16.06 -17.78
C ASP A 117 -1.66 14.94 -18.54
N LYS A 118 -0.66 14.33 -17.94
CA LYS A 118 0.14 13.27 -18.55
C LYS A 118 -0.64 11.98 -18.81
N ASN A 119 -1.40 11.54 -17.83
CA ASN A 119 -2.17 10.29 -17.89
C ASN A 119 -3.68 10.54 -18.01
N HIS A 120 -4.18 11.60 -17.42
CA HIS A 120 -5.58 12.02 -17.46
C HIS A 120 -5.66 13.53 -17.56
N GLN A 121 -6.52 14.03 -18.45
CA GLN A 121 -6.77 15.46 -18.59
C GLN A 121 -7.49 15.98 -17.36
N SER A 122 -6.98 17.04 -16.75
CA SER A 122 -7.59 17.72 -15.63
C SER A 122 -8.50 18.85 -16.07
N ASP A 123 -9.63 19.02 -15.38
CA ASP A 123 -10.52 20.17 -15.59
C ASP A 123 -10.00 21.41 -14.85
N ALA A 124 -9.33 21.18 -13.72
CA ALA A 124 -8.60 22.22 -12.97
C ALA A 124 -7.29 21.64 -12.42
N ARG A 125 -6.29 22.51 -12.27
CA ARG A 125 -4.95 22.11 -11.82
C ARG A 125 -4.33 23.12 -10.87
N ILE A 126 -3.55 22.60 -9.92
CA ILE A 126 -2.71 23.40 -9.03
C ILE A 126 -1.30 22.82 -9.05
N VAL A 127 -0.36 23.59 -9.56
CA VAL A 127 1.07 23.23 -9.57
C VAL A 127 1.76 23.93 -8.41
N GLY A 128 2.36 23.14 -7.50
CA GLY A 128 3.10 23.66 -6.36
C GLY A 128 3.22 22.69 -5.22
N ASP A 129 4.06 23.03 -4.25
CA ASP A 129 4.21 22.24 -3.04
C ASP A 129 2.88 22.19 -2.25
N LEU A 130 2.49 21.00 -1.84
CA LEU A 130 1.25 20.78 -1.09
C LEU A 130 1.23 21.49 0.26
N SER A 131 2.41 21.72 0.87
CA SER A 131 2.52 22.50 2.11
C SER A 131 2.04 23.96 1.95
N ASN A 132 2.12 24.49 0.74
CA ASN A 132 1.66 25.83 0.41
C ASN A 132 0.26 25.84 -0.21
N THR A 133 -0.03 24.87 -1.07
CA THR A 133 -1.27 24.86 -1.87
C THR A 133 -2.48 24.35 -1.09
N LEU A 134 -2.32 23.35 -0.21
CA LEU A 134 -3.43 22.81 0.58
C LEU A 134 -4.00 23.80 1.60
N PRO A 135 -3.20 24.61 2.34
CA PRO A 135 -3.77 25.65 3.22
C PRO A 135 -4.62 26.66 2.47
N LEU A 136 -4.17 27.09 1.26
CA LEU A 136 -4.94 28.00 0.41
C LEU A 136 -6.23 27.36 -0.11
N LEU A 137 -6.20 26.09 -0.46
CA LEU A 137 -7.39 25.34 -0.86
C LEU A 137 -8.37 25.23 0.30
N LEU A 138 -7.89 24.84 1.48
CA LEU A 138 -8.71 24.70 2.69
C LEU A 138 -9.37 26.00 3.13
N SER A 139 -8.73 27.16 2.90
CA SER A 139 -9.32 28.46 3.22
C SER A 139 -10.48 28.88 2.31
N ARG A 140 -10.71 28.15 1.22
CA ARG A 140 -11.75 28.44 0.21
C ARG A 140 -12.84 27.37 0.12
N VAL A 141 -12.72 26.31 0.90
CA VAL A 141 -13.67 25.21 0.90
C VAL A 141 -14.62 25.38 2.08
N ASN A 142 -15.92 25.28 1.82
CA ASN A 142 -16.95 25.27 2.86
C ASN A 142 -17.19 23.86 3.37
N GLU A 143 -17.53 23.74 4.62
CA GLU A 143 -17.93 22.47 5.21
C GLU A 143 -19.25 21.99 4.58
N LYS A 144 -19.31 20.71 4.23
CA LYS A 144 -20.52 20.07 3.71
C LYS A 144 -21.42 19.62 4.86
N ASP A 145 -22.73 19.70 4.68
CA ASP A 145 -23.70 19.35 5.72
C ASP A 145 -23.77 17.84 5.98
N HIS A 146 -23.62 17.02 4.93
CA HIS A 146 -23.73 15.56 5.02
C HIS A 146 -22.71 14.85 4.12
N ALA A 147 -22.40 13.60 4.49
CA ALA A 147 -21.60 12.71 3.65
C ALA A 147 -22.48 12.15 2.52
N TRP A 148 -21.95 12.18 1.30
CA TRP A 148 -22.63 11.63 0.14
C TRP A 148 -22.36 10.12 -0.06
N PHE A 149 -21.33 9.58 0.61
CA PHE A 149 -20.90 8.20 0.51
C PHE A 149 -20.71 7.59 1.89
N ASN A 150 -21.25 6.40 2.10
CA ASN A 150 -21.03 5.62 3.31
C ASN A 150 -19.89 4.62 3.09
N ALA A 151 -18.75 4.89 3.69
CA ALA A 151 -17.53 4.10 3.56
C ALA A 151 -17.48 2.87 4.49
N GLN A 152 -18.63 2.36 4.96
CA GLN A 152 -18.64 1.21 5.86
C GLN A 152 -18.27 -0.08 5.11
N PRO A 153 -17.19 -0.79 5.50
CA PRO A 153 -16.93 -2.12 4.99
C PRO A 153 -18.06 -3.07 5.40
N ASP A 154 -18.32 -4.08 4.57
CA ASP A 154 -19.27 -5.13 4.94
C ASP A 154 -18.78 -5.87 6.19
N LYS A 155 -19.49 -5.67 7.31
CA LYS A 155 -19.14 -6.27 8.60
C LYS A 155 -19.29 -7.81 8.61
N ASN A 156 -19.93 -8.37 7.60
CA ASN A 156 -20.14 -9.81 7.44
C ASN A 156 -19.11 -10.47 6.53
N GLU A 157 -18.17 -9.70 5.95
CA GLU A 157 -17.14 -10.25 5.10
C GLU A 157 -16.17 -11.14 5.93
N ARG A 158 -16.12 -12.42 5.59
CA ARG A 158 -15.22 -13.36 6.24
C ARG A 158 -13.79 -13.06 5.83
N LEU A 159 -12.93 -12.79 6.81
CA LEU A 159 -11.51 -12.52 6.58
C LEU A 159 -10.83 -13.74 5.92
N SER A 160 -10.04 -13.47 4.89
CA SER A 160 -9.19 -14.50 4.29
C SER A 160 -8.06 -14.91 5.26
N THR A 161 -7.49 -16.09 5.06
CA THR A 161 -6.34 -16.58 5.84
C THR A 161 -5.18 -15.61 5.80
N VAL A 162 -4.88 -15.06 4.62
CA VAL A 162 -3.80 -14.09 4.42
C VAL A 162 -4.08 -12.77 5.14
N GLN A 163 -5.32 -12.30 5.12
CA GLN A 163 -5.71 -11.11 5.88
C GLN A 163 -5.51 -11.33 7.39
N CYS A 164 -5.88 -12.51 7.90
CA CYS A 164 -5.61 -12.87 9.30
C CYS A 164 -4.10 -12.95 9.61
N MET A 165 -3.27 -13.42 8.67
CA MET A 165 -1.81 -13.43 8.81
C MET A 165 -1.23 -12.02 8.87
N ILE A 166 -1.64 -11.12 7.97
CA ILE A 166 -1.20 -9.72 8.00
C ILE A 166 -1.67 -9.01 9.27
N ASN A 167 -2.91 -9.25 9.72
CA ASN A 167 -3.41 -8.71 10.98
C ASN A 167 -2.61 -9.23 12.19
N CYS A 168 -2.17 -10.49 12.14
CA CYS A 168 -1.26 -11.05 13.15
C CYS A 168 0.09 -10.31 13.17
N LEU A 169 0.71 -10.10 12.01
CA LEU A 169 1.94 -9.32 11.89
C LEU A 169 1.75 -7.90 12.43
N CYS A 170 0.64 -7.26 12.10
CA CYS A 170 0.34 -5.91 12.56
C CYS A 170 0.18 -5.82 14.10
N ARG A 171 -0.41 -6.83 14.75
CA ARG A 171 -0.51 -6.88 16.22
C ARG A 171 0.86 -6.96 16.90
N HIS A 172 1.81 -7.73 16.35
CA HIS A 172 3.14 -7.91 16.93
C HIS A 172 4.09 -6.75 16.65
N PHE A 173 4.02 -6.18 15.45
CA PHE A 173 4.93 -5.10 15.04
C PHE A 173 4.41 -3.70 15.39
N GLY A 174 3.09 -3.53 15.48
CA GLY A 174 2.44 -2.24 15.74
C GLY A 174 2.07 -1.48 14.47
N ARG A 175 1.16 -0.53 14.62
CA ARG A 175 0.67 0.34 13.54
C ARG A 175 1.64 1.48 13.20
N ASP A 176 2.70 1.65 13.96
CA ASP A 176 3.80 2.60 13.77
C ASP A 176 5.07 1.95 13.18
N ALA A 177 4.99 0.68 12.79
CA ALA A 177 6.12 -0.09 12.30
C ALA A 177 6.70 0.41 10.98
N TYR A 178 8.00 0.15 10.80
CA TYR A 178 8.63 0.15 9.49
C TYR A 178 8.41 -1.21 8.84
N VAL A 179 7.69 -1.22 7.73
CA VAL A 179 7.43 -2.42 6.94
C VAL A 179 8.05 -2.25 5.56
N THR A 180 8.89 -3.18 5.16
CA THR A 180 9.43 -3.22 3.80
C THR A 180 8.83 -4.40 3.04
N THR A 181 8.62 -4.24 1.75
CA THR A 181 8.15 -5.34 0.92
C THR A 181 8.93 -5.46 -0.37
N ASP A 182 9.03 -6.68 -0.85
CA ASP A 182 9.30 -6.93 -2.25
C ASP A 182 8.03 -6.77 -3.11
N VAL A 183 8.16 -7.07 -4.40
CA VAL A 183 7.09 -6.98 -5.38
C VAL A 183 6.49 -8.37 -5.64
N GLY A 184 5.18 -8.49 -5.47
CA GLY A 184 4.44 -9.73 -5.61
C GLY A 184 3.09 -9.67 -4.90
N GLN A 185 2.41 -10.80 -4.75
CA GLN A 185 1.15 -10.88 -4.02
C GLN A 185 1.30 -10.40 -2.57
N HIS A 186 2.40 -10.76 -1.89
CA HIS A 186 2.71 -10.32 -0.52
C HIS A 186 2.74 -8.80 -0.37
N GLN A 187 3.19 -8.05 -1.39
CA GLN A 187 3.10 -6.59 -1.42
C GLN A 187 1.64 -6.12 -1.36
N LEU A 188 0.76 -6.76 -2.14
CA LEU A 188 -0.65 -6.42 -2.15
C LEU A 188 -1.34 -6.79 -0.83
N TYR A 189 -0.91 -7.86 -0.17
CA TYR A 189 -1.42 -8.23 1.14
C TYR A 189 -1.11 -7.15 2.18
N VAL A 190 0.15 -6.72 2.25
CA VAL A 190 0.56 -5.65 3.15
C VAL A 190 -0.16 -4.34 2.82
N THR A 191 -0.23 -3.96 1.55
CA THR A 191 -0.87 -2.69 1.15
C THR A 191 -2.37 -2.65 1.44
N ASN A 192 -3.06 -3.78 1.39
CA ASN A 192 -4.50 -3.82 1.61
C ASN A 192 -4.90 -4.06 3.08
N TYR A 193 -4.06 -4.74 3.86
CA TYR A 193 -4.48 -5.27 5.15
C TYR A 193 -3.63 -4.83 6.35
N TYR A 194 -2.43 -4.29 6.13
CA TYR A 194 -1.62 -3.78 7.24
C TYR A 194 -2.02 -2.36 7.61
N ASP A 195 -2.32 -2.13 8.89
CA ASP A 195 -2.71 -0.82 9.40
C ASP A 195 -1.47 0.04 9.72
N PHE A 196 -1.32 1.16 9.01
CA PHE A 196 -0.25 2.15 9.20
C PHE A 196 -0.72 3.44 9.90
N SER A 197 -1.85 3.40 10.60
CA SER A 197 -2.54 4.60 11.12
C SER A 197 -1.73 5.38 12.16
N LEU A 198 -0.86 4.73 12.93
CA LEU A 198 -0.06 5.38 13.97
C LEU A 198 1.30 5.90 13.48
N GLY A 199 1.44 6.20 12.20
CA GLY A 199 2.68 6.77 11.65
C GLY A 199 3.66 5.74 11.10
N GLY A 200 3.24 4.50 10.95
CA GLY A 200 4.00 3.45 10.28
C GLY A 200 4.40 3.82 8.85
N ARG A 201 5.43 3.18 8.35
CA ARG A 201 6.00 3.45 7.03
C ARG A 201 6.05 2.19 6.18
N LEU A 202 5.42 2.24 5.01
CA LEU A 202 5.59 1.25 3.96
C LEU A 202 6.71 1.67 3.02
N ILE A 203 7.73 0.82 2.89
CA ILE A 203 8.87 1.02 1.98
C ILE A 203 8.85 -0.10 0.96
N THR A 204 8.57 0.25 -0.28
CA THR A 204 8.34 -0.72 -1.35
C THR A 204 8.71 -0.15 -2.72
N SER A 205 9.10 -1.02 -3.66
CA SER A 205 9.36 -0.65 -5.05
C SER A 205 8.05 -0.46 -5.82
N ALA A 206 7.32 0.61 -5.53
CA ALA A 206 6.00 0.87 -6.13
C ALA A 206 6.07 1.45 -7.55
N GLY A 207 7.17 2.07 -7.93
CA GLY A 207 7.37 2.67 -9.26
C GLY A 207 7.82 1.63 -10.30
N LEU A 208 9.07 1.22 -10.23
CA LEU A 208 9.67 0.24 -11.14
C LEU A 208 9.13 -1.18 -10.90
N GLY A 209 8.86 -1.53 -9.64
CA GLY A 209 8.37 -2.85 -9.28
C GLY A 209 9.48 -3.91 -9.32
N ALA A 210 10.67 -3.57 -8.81
CA ALA A 210 11.81 -4.49 -8.77
C ALA A 210 11.62 -5.55 -7.68
N MET A 211 11.74 -6.82 -8.05
CA MET A 211 11.89 -7.95 -7.11
C MET A 211 13.31 -7.93 -6.55
N GLY A 212 13.47 -8.35 -5.28
CA GLY A 212 14.76 -8.32 -4.58
C GLY A 212 15.10 -6.96 -3.93
N PHE A 213 14.25 -5.95 -4.08
CA PHE A 213 14.42 -4.63 -3.47
C PHE A 213 14.29 -4.65 -1.95
N GLY A 214 13.39 -5.49 -1.43
CA GLY A 214 12.87 -5.37 -0.07
C GLY A 214 13.89 -5.64 1.02
N ILE A 215 14.78 -6.62 0.84
CA ILE A 215 15.78 -6.99 1.85
C ILE A 215 16.83 -5.89 2.05
N GLY A 216 17.32 -5.30 0.96
CA GLY A 216 18.25 -4.16 1.02
C GLY A 216 17.59 -2.93 1.65
N ALA A 217 16.31 -2.67 1.31
CA ALA A 217 15.53 -1.60 1.93
C ALA A 217 15.31 -1.86 3.44
N ALA A 218 15.09 -3.11 3.86
CA ALA A 218 14.94 -3.49 5.26
C ALA A 218 16.25 -3.26 6.04
N ALA A 219 17.36 -3.74 5.51
CA ALA A 219 18.67 -3.53 6.10
C ALA A 219 19.01 -2.04 6.22
N GLY A 220 18.81 -1.26 5.15
CA GLY A 220 19.04 0.19 5.14
C GLY A 220 18.15 0.94 6.13
N THR A 221 16.88 0.55 6.23
CA THR A 221 15.93 1.15 7.18
C THR A 221 16.34 0.86 8.62
N ALA A 222 16.66 -0.40 8.94
CA ALA A 222 17.09 -0.80 10.27
C ALA A 222 18.40 -0.08 10.66
N PHE A 223 19.35 0.02 9.74
CA PHE A 223 20.62 0.70 9.94
C PHE A 223 20.44 2.21 10.19
N ALA A 224 19.62 2.87 9.38
CA ALA A 224 19.40 4.32 9.47
C ALA A 224 18.58 4.75 10.69
N THR A 225 17.66 3.89 11.15
CA THR A 225 16.72 4.25 12.22
C THR A 225 17.03 3.61 13.57
N GLY A 226 17.83 2.55 13.61
CA GLY A 226 18.04 1.71 14.78
C GLY A 226 16.78 0.97 15.26
N LYS A 227 15.69 1.01 14.47
CA LYS A 227 14.40 0.39 14.84
C LYS A 227 14.22 -0.95 14.17
N ARG A 228 13.39 -1.80 14.81
CA ARG A 228 12.96 -3.06 14.20
C ARG A 228 12.20 -2.84 12.90
N VAL A 229 12.44 -3.70 11.94
CA VAL A 229 11.80 -3.67 10.61
C VAL A 229 11.15 -5.01 10.33
N LEU A 230 9.91 -4.98 9.91
CA LEU A 230 9.24 -6.14 9.33
C LEU A 230 9.51 -6.13 7.81
N TYR A 231 10.19 -7.16 7.33
CA TYR A 231 10.38 -7.38 5.90
C TYR A 231 9.47 -8.49 5.42
N VAL A 232 8.54 -8.17 4.52
CA VAL A 232 7.58 -9.12 3.94
C VAL A 232 7.95 -9.38 2.48
N THR A 233 8.18 -10.64 2.14
CA THR A 233 8.59 -11.05 0.80
C THR A 233 7.83 -12.30 0.36
N GLY A 234 7.94 -12.65 -0.92
CA GLY A 234 7.57 -13.96 -1.46
C GLY A 234 8.81 -14.79 -1.75
N ASP A 235 8.64 -16.09 -1.85
CA ASP A 235 9.70 -17.04 -2.19
C ASP A 235 10.46 -16.66 -3.46
N GLY A 236 9.76 -16.30 -4.53
CA GLY A 236 10.40 -15.88 -5.78
C GLY A 236 11.24 -14.61 -5.66
N SER A 237 10.78 -13.61 -4.92
CA SER A 237 11.54 -12.37 -4.71
C SER A 237 12.71 -12.59 -3.76
N PHE A 238 12.53 -13.37 -2.71
CA PHE A 238 13.57 -13.68 -1.74
C PHE A 238 14.73 -14.42 -2.40
N ASN A 239 14.43 -15.33 -3.32
CA ASN A 239 15.45 -16.07 -4.09
C ASN A 239 16.38 -15.17 -4.91
N MET A 240 16.00 -13.93 -5.19
CA MET A 240 16.83 -13.00 -5.97
C MET A 240 17.88 -12.26 -5.13
N SER A 241 17.71 -12.20 -3.80
CA SER A 241 18.52 -11.32 -2.96
C SER A 241 18.76 -11.83 -1.53
N PHE A 242 18.49 -13.10 -1.25
CA PHE A 242 18.69 -13.69 0.08
C PHE A 242 20.14 -13.59 0.59
N ASN A 243 21.14 -13.43 -0.31
CA ASN A 243 22.53 -13.20 0.04
C ASN A 243 22.72 -12.02 0.98
N GLU A 244 21.81 -11.03 0.99
CA GLU A 244 21.84 -9.89 1.91
C GLU A 244 21.54 -10.28 3.37
N LEU A 245 21.17 -11.52 3.65
CA LEU A 245 21.13 -12.06 5.01
C LEU A 245 22.51 -11.95 5.70
N ILE A 246 23.60 -11.99 4.92
CA ILE A 246 24.95 -11.78 5.46
C ILE A 246 25.11 -10.37 6.06
N THR A 247 24.56 -9.36 5.38
CA THR A 247 24.57 -7.96 5.85
C THR A 247 23.76 -7.82 7.12
N ILE A 248 22.53 -8.36 7.14
CA ILE A 248 21.66 -8.36 8.31
C ILE A 248 22.33 -9.03 9.50
N ARG A 249 22.94 -10.19 9.30
CA ARG A 249 23.66 -10.94 10.34
C ARG A 249 24.89 -10.21 10.83
N ARG A 250 25.71 -9.69 9.90
CA ARG A 250 26.97 -9.00 10.23
C ARG A 250 26.78 -7.82 11.15
N TYR A 251 25.72 -7.05 10.91
CA TYR A 251 25.41 -5.84 11.70
C TYR A 251 24.34 -6.08 12.77
N SER A 252 23.91 -7.31 12.97
CA SER A 252 22.85 -7.69 13.93
C SER A 252 21.62 -6.80 13.78
N LEU A 253 21.22 -6.50 12.53
CA LEU A 253 20.11 -5.59 12.27
C LEU A 253 18.78 -6.21 12.72
N PRO A 254 17.92 -5.46 13.41
CA PRO A 254 16.63 -5.95 13.90
C PRO A 254 15.60 -6.07 12.76
N VAL A 255 15.85 -7.00 11.85
CA VAL A 255 14.99 -7.29 10.70
C VAL A 255 14.38 -8.67 10.87
N VAL A 256 13.06 -8.72 10.99
CA VAL A 256 12.31 -9.97 10.92
C VAL A 256 11.76 -10.14 9.52
N THR A 257 12.25 -11.15 8.83
CA THR A 257 11.86 -11.50 7.46
C THR A 257 10.72 -12.52 7.49
N VAL A 258 9.61 -12.24 6.82
CA VAL A 258 8.49 -13.17 6.62
C VAL A 258 8.35 -13.48 5.14
N ILE A 259 8.59 -14.74 4.79
CA ILE A 259 8.54 -15.25 3.42
C ILE A 259 7.16 -15.88 3.21
N PHE A 260 6.30 -15.27 2.40
CA PHE A 260 5.05 -15.87 1.94
C PHE A 260 5.36 -16.87 0.83
N ASP A 261 5.58 -18.11 1.22
CA ASP A 261 6.00 -19.20 0.32
C ASP A 261 4.77 -19.95 -0.21
N ASN A 262 4.44 -19.67 -1.46
CA ASN A 262 3.40 -20.37 -2.22
C ASN A 262 3.95 -21.18 -3.40
N SER A 263 5.27 -21.32 -3.51
CA SER A 263 5.99 -21.99 -4.59
C SER A 263 5.63 -21.44 -5.97
N SER A 264 5.42 -20.12 -6.07
CA SER A 264 5.08 -19.49 -7.35
C SER A 264 5.38 -17.99 -7.41
N LEU A 265 5.59 -17.49 -8.62
CA LEU A 265 5.48 -16.06 -8.94
C LEU A 265 3.98 -15.70 -8.99
N GLY A 266 3.35 -15.70 -7.82
CA GLY A 266 1.90 -15.75 -7.68
C GLY A 266 1.14 -14.67 -8.44
N MET A 267 1.66 -13.43 -8.51
CA MET A 267 1.06 -12.34 -9.28
C MET A 267 1.07 -12.66 -10.80
N ILE A 268 2.18 -13.19 -11.30
CA ILE A 268 2.31 -13.57 -12.71
C ILE A 268 1.42 -14.78 -13.01
N TYR A 269 1.44 -15.79 -12.15
CA TYR A 269 0.57 -16.96 -12.25
C TYR A 269 -0.90 -16.58 -12.40
N GLU A 270 -1.40 -15.68 -11.56
CA GLU A 270 -2.79 -15.22 -11.66
C GLU A 270 -3.09 -14.44 -12.95
N ILE A 271 -2.17 -13.58 -13.40
CA ILE A 271 -2.30 -12.86 -14.66
C ILE A 271 -2.38 -13.84 -15.82
N GLN A 272 -1.49 -14.83 -15.84
CA GLN A 272 -1.49 -15.87 -16.89
C GLN A 272 -2.79 -16.64 -16.88
N LYS A 273 -3.25 -17.07 -15.72
CA LYS A 273 -4.50 -17.81 -15.57
C LYS A 273 -5.73 -17.03 -16.05
N LYS A 274 -5.79 -15.72 -15.78
CA LYS A 274 -6.93 -14.87 -16.12
C LYS A 274 -6.91 -14.35 -17.55
N LYS A 275 -5.74 -13.93 -18.04
CA LYS A 275 -5.63 -13.22 -19.34
C LYS A 275 -5.23 -14.13 -20.50
N TYR A 276 -4.66 -15.30 -20.21
CA TYR A 276 -4.11 -16.19 -21.24
C TYR A 276 -4.79 -17.57 -21.25
N ALA A 277 -6.10 -17.60 -21.01
CA ALA A 277 -6.94 -18.80 -21.07
C ALA A 277 -6.41 -19.97 -20.21
N GLY A 278 -5.78 -19.66 -19.09
CA GLY A 278 -5.23 -20.66 -18.19
C GLY A 278 -3.84 -21.21 -18.57
N ASN A 279 -3.23 -20.72 -19.65
CA ASN A 279 -1.86 -21.09 -20.01
C ASN A 279 -0.87 -20.48 -18.99
N VAL A 280 -0.30 -21.35 -18.18
CA VAL A 280 0.67 -21.00 -17.14
C VAL A 280 2.04 -21.51 -17.56
N VAL A 281 3.01 -20.60 -17.72
CA VAL A 281 4.36 -20.90 -18.15
C VAL A 281 5.36 -20.28 -17.16
N ASP A 282 6.25 -21.08 -16.60
CA ASP A 282 7.40 -20.69 -15.75
C ASP A 282 7.07 -19.77 -14.55
N SER A 283 5.82 -19.71 -14.13
CA SER A 283 5.39 -18.96 -12.94
C SER A 283 5.16 -19.86 -11.72
N VAL A 284 5.21 -21.17 -11.88
CA VAL A 284 5.27 -22.14 -10.78
C VAL A 284 6.74 -22.42 -10.52
N LEU A 285 7.19 -22.12 -9.31
CA LEU A 285 8.56 -22.38 -8.92
C LEU A 285 8.73 -23.88 -8.60
N PRO A 286 9.78 -24.53 -9.10
CA PRO A 286 10.09 -25.88 -8.64
C PRO A 286 10.36 -25.79 -7.14
N GLY A 287 9.62 -26.56 -6.35
CA GLY A 287 9.82 -26.60 -4.90
C GLY A 287 11.24 -27.05 -4.55
N GLY A 288 11.70 -26.77 -3.35
CA GLY A 288 12.93 -27.37 -2.87
C GLY A 288 13.87 -26.47 -2.06
N VAL A 289 13.62 -25.16 -1.99
CA VAL A 289 14.40 -24.33 -1.07
C VAL A 289 13.85 -24.49 0.34
N ASP A 290 14.69 -24.97 1.24
CA ASP A 290 14.40 -24.94 2.68
C ASP A 290 14.92 -23.63 3.26
N TYR A 291 14.03 -22.62 3.35
CA TYR A 291 14.39 -21.29 3.83
C TYR A 291 14.82 -21.27 5.29
N VAL A 292 14.38 -22.25 6.09
CA VAL A 292 14.82 -22.42 7.48
C VAL A 292 16.28 -22.83 7.52
N ARG A 293 16.65 -23.86 6.76
CA ARG A 293 18.06 -24.29 6.65
C ARG A 293 18.94 -23.22 6.03
N LEU A 294 18.43 -22.55 4.99
CA LEU A 294 19.13 -21.44 4.33
C LEU A 294 19.48 -20.33 5.33
N ALA A 295 18.51 -19.80 6.06
CA ALA A 295 18.74 -18.73 7.02
C ALA A 295 19.65 -19.18 8.19
N ASN A 296 19.49 -20.40 8.68
CA ASN A 296 20.36 -20.96 9.70
C ASN A 296 21.82 -21.09 9.21
N SER A 297 22.07 -21.33 7.93
CA SER A 297 23.42 -21.36 7.37
C SER A 297 24.12 -19.98 7.39
N PHE A 298 23.34 -18.88 7.41
CA PHE A 298 23.82 -17.52 7.64
C PHE A 298 23.92 -17.16 9.14
N GLY A 299 23.60 -18.09 10.05
CA GLY A 299 23.57 -17.86 11.49
C GLY A 299 22.41 -16.99 11.96
N ILE A 300 21.31 -16.96 11.21
CA ILE A 300 20.07 -16.26 11.57
C ILE A 300 19.03 -17.29 11.99
N PRO A 301 18.45 -17.19 13.20
CA PRO A 301 17.37 -18.08 13.64
C PRO A 301 16.21 -18.08 12.66
N ALA A 302 15.68 -19.25 12.34
CA ALA A 302 14.59 -19.36 11.38
C ALA A 302 13.55 -20.37 11.82
N TYR A 303 12.31 -20.10 11.45
CA TYR A 303 11.12 -20.81 11.88
C TYR A 303 10.20 -21.09 10.69
N ARG A 304 9.33 -22.09 10.83
CA ARG A 304 8.30 -22.39 9.85
C ARG A 304 6.93 -22.24 10.48
N ALA A 305 5.98 -21.67 9.72
CA ALA A 305 4.57 -21.62 10.09
C ALA A 305 3.69 -21.88 8.86
N GLU A 306 2.54 -22.52 9.05
CA GLU A 306 1.56 -22.83 7.99
C GLU A 306 0.18 -22.25 8.31
N THR A 307 -0.03 -21.87 9.56
CA THR A 307 -1.28 -21.35 10.08
C THR A 307 -1.08 -20.03 10.82
N VAL A 308 -2.16 -19.25 10.95
CA VAL A 308 -2.16 -18.01 11.76
C VAL A 308 -1.75 -18.30 13.21
N ARG A 309 -2.20 -19.43 13.78
CA ARG A 309 -1.87 -19.81 15.15
C ARG A 309 -0.38 -20.11 15.32
N GLU A 310 0.22 -20.81 14.38
CA GLU A 310 1.67 -21.09 14.41
C GLU A 310 2.48 -19.81 14.23
N LEU A 311 2.07 -18.94 13.28
CA LEU A 311 2.70 -17.62 13.08
C LEU A 311 2.67 -16.78 14.36
N ASP A 312 1.51 -16.73 15.03
CA ASP A 312 1.34 -16.01 16.30
C ASP A 312 2.23 -16.59 17.41
N GLY A 313 2.31 -17.93 17.49
CA GLY A 313 3.19 -18.63 18.42
C GLY A 313 4.67 -18.33 18.18
N VAL A 314 5.14 -18.35 16.93
CA VAL A 314 6.52 -17.99 16.57
C VAL A 314 6.80 -16.55 16.95
N LEU A 315 5.95 -15.61 16.53
CA LEU A 315 6.13 -14.18 16.80
C LEU A 315 6.13 -13.85 18.31
N SER A 316 5.38 -14.61 19.11
CA SER A 316 5.35 -14.48 20.57
C SER A 316 6.60 -15.05 21.26
N SER A 317 7.32 -15.96 20.60
CA SER A 317 8.47 -16.66 21.17
C SER A 317 9.83 -16.05 20.83
N ILE A 318 9.91 -15.22 19.78
CA ILE A 318 11.15 -14.63 19.30
C ILE A 318 11.37 -13.20 19.80
N ASP A 319 12.63 -12.78 19.87
CA ASP A 319 12.96 -11.37 20.07
C ASP A 319 12.84 -10.62 18.74
N LEU A 320 11.81 -9.78 18.61
CA LEU A 320 11.58 -8.97 17.42
C LEU A 320 12.62 -7.87 17.19
N ASN A 321 13.52 -7.62 18.17
CA ASN A 321 14.64 -6.69 18.00
C ASN A 321 15.92 -7.40 17.55
N SER A 322 15.84 -8.67 17.22
CA SER A 322 16.94 -9.49 16.68
C SER A 322 16.58 -10.01 15.29
N PRO A 323 17.57 -10.29 14.40
CA PRO A 323 17.28 -10.85 13.09
C PRO A 323 16.65 -12.23 13.18
N ALA A 324 15.58 -12.45 12.43
CA ALA A 324 14.92 -13.75 12.31
C ALA A 324 14.31 -13.92 10.92
N VAL A 325 14.13 -15.17 10.49
CA VAL A 325 13.43 -15.53 9.26
C VAL A 325 12.25 -16.45 9.58
N ILE A 326 11.09 -16.17 9.02
CA ILE A 326 9.89 -16.99 9.14
C ILE A 326 9.49 -17.46 7.74
N ASP A 327 9.59 -18.75 7.47
CA ASP A 327 9.06 -19.40 6.28
C ASP A 327 7.58 -19.68 6.49
N LEU A 328 6.71 -18.82 5.94
CA LEU A 328 5.27 -18.91 6.05
C LEU A 328 4.72 -19.64 4.83
N LYS A 329 4.52 -20.96 4.97
CA LYS A 329 3.99 -21.81 3.91
C LYS A 329 2.53 -21.52 3.67
N LEU A 330 2.19 -21.18 2.43
CA LEU A 330 0.81 -21.02 2.01
C LEU A 330 0.34 -22.26 1.26
N LYS A 331 -0.91 -22.66 1.49
CA LYS A 331 -1.56 -23.63 0.61
C LYS A 331 -1.59 -23.05 -0.80
N LYS A 332 -1.18 -23.85 -1.81
CA LYS A 332 -1.24 -23.45 -3.21
C LYS A 332 -2.60 -22.84 -3.50
N GLN A 333 -2.65 -21.59 -3.95
CA GLN A 333 -3.84 -20.90 -4.48
C GLN A 333 -4.84 -20.32 -3.47
N GLU A 334 -4.43 -19.43 -2.57
CA GLU A 334 -5.37 -18.40 -2.12
C GLU A 334 -5.35 -17.27 -3.16
N ASN A 335 -6.40 -17.20 -3.99
CA ASN A 335 -6.54 -16.20 -5.05
C ASN A 335 -6.75 -14.82 -4.44
N ILE A 336 -5.92 -13.85 -4.82
CA ILE A 336 -6.03 -12.45 -4.37
C ILE A 336 -6.16 -11.48 -5.53
N LEU A 337 -5.91 -11.92 -6.73
CA LEU A 337 -6.08 -11.10 -7.93
C LEU A 337 -7.38 -11.34 -8.68
#